data_0e13043ef2057760e77510323698627c
#
_entry.id   0e13043ef2057760e77510323698627c
#
_cell.length_a   1.000
_cell.length_b   1.000
_cell.length_c   1.000
_cell.angle_alpha   90.00
_cell.angle_beta   90.00
_cell.angle_gamma   90.00
#
_symmetry.space_group_name_H-M   'P 1'
#
loop_
_entity.id
_entity.type
_entity.pdbx_description
1 polymer ?
#
loop_
_entity_poly.entity_id
_entity_poly.type
_entity_poly.pdbx_seq_one_letter_code
_entity_poly.pdbx_strand_id
1 'polypeptide(L)'
;EPVIKIIDAITIEAIADSWIEIQDNNLEILVSKIIKKDSQINLPYKKDLILVTGNAGGIIIHIDNKVINNLGASGEVKRNISLNLENLIKFIDE
;
A
#
# COMPACT_ATOMS: atom_id res chain seq x y z
N GLU A 1 -14.77 -28.25 5.33
CA GLU A 1 -13.85 -27.55 6.23
C GLU A 1 -13.69 -26.11 5.84
N PRO A 2 -13.79 -25.21 6.79
CA PRO A 2 -13.59 -23.81 6.45
C PRO A 2 -12.13 -23.56 6.07
N VAL A 3 -11.94 -22.77 5.03
CA VAL A 3 -10.61 -22.34 4.62
C VAL A 3 -10.35 -21.00 5.27
N ILE A 4 -9.32 -20.92 6.08
CA ILE A 4 -8.92 -19.67 6.68
C ILE A 4 -7.94 -19.01 5.72
N LYS A 5 -8.32 -17.85 5.23
CA LYS A 5 -7.47 -17.11 4.32
C LYS A 5 -6.52 -16.25 5.11
N ILE A 6 -5.24 -16.50 4.92
CA ILE A 6 -4.19 -15.76 5.60
C ILE A 6 -3.52 -14.86 4.60
N ILE A 7 -3.50 -13.56 4.91
CA ILE A 7 -2.79 -12.59 4.08
C ILE A 7 -1.38 -12.46 4.67
N ASP A 8 -0.38 -12.96 3.94
CA ASP A 8 0.99 -12.98 4.44
C ASP A 8 1.73 -11.69 4.17
N ALA A 9 1.48 -11.07 3.03
CA ALA A 9 2.29 -9.96 2.61
C ALA A 9 1.50 -8.97 1.78
N ILE A 10 2.00 -7.76 1.76
CA ILE A 10 1.51 -6.70 0.89
C ILE A 10 2.70 -6.22 0.07
N THR A 11 2.48 -6.01 -1.22
CA THR A 11 3.51 -5.56 -2.13
C THR A 11 3.13 -4.19 -2.67
N ILE A 12 4.07 -3.25 -2.62
CA ILE A 12 3.86 -1.92 -3.20
C ILE A 12 4.80 -1.81 -4.39
N GLU A 13 4.22 -1.63 -5.55
CA GLU A 13 4.94 -1.51 -6.81
C GLU A 13 4.92 -0.07 -7.27
N ALA A 14 6.07 0.43 -7.73
CA ALA A 14 6.15 1.78 -8.26
C ALA A 14 6.08 1.75 -9.78
N ILE A 15 5.12 2.49 -10.34
CA ILE A 15 5.04 2.70 -11.77
C ILE A 15 5.62 4.07 -12.14
N ALA A 16 5.96 4.85 -11.14
CA ALA A 16 6.71 6.10 -11.25
C ALA A 16 7.44 6.28 -9.93
N ASP A 17 8.50 7.10 -9.93
CA ASP A 17 9.22 7.37 -8.69
C ASP A 17 8.25 7.93 -7.65
N SER A 18 8.27 7.36 -6.45
CA SER A 18 7.30 7.74 -5.43
C SER A 18 7.92 7.65 -4.05
N TRP A 19 7.75 8.70 -3.27
CA TRP A 19 8.13 8.64 -1.86
C TRP A 19 7.03 7.93 -1.10
N ILE A 20 7.43 7.01 -0.23
CA ILE A 20 6.47 6.31 0.64
C ILE A 20 6.99 6.26 2.06
N GLU A 21 6.06 6.27 2.99
CA GLU A 21 6.34 6.06 4.40
C GLU A 21 5.25 5.16 4.95
N ILE A 22 5.65 4.14 5.70
CA ILE A 22 4.70 3.19 6.29
C ILE A 22 4.98 3.13 7.78
N GLN A 23 3.92 3.33 8.58
CA GLN A 23 3.98 3.32 10.03
C GLN A 23 3.04 2.26 10.57
N ASP A 24 3.35 1.78 11.78
CA ASP A 24 2.40 0.94 12.50
C ASP A 24 1.55 1.79 13.46
N ASN A 25 0.70 1.13 14.25
CA ASN A 25 -0.19 1.85 15.15
C ASN A 25 0.52 2.46 16.36
N ASN A 26 1.78 2.15 16.55
CA ASN A 26 2.61 2.79 17.57
C ASN A 26 3.40 3.96 17.00
N LEU A 27 3.09 4.36 15.78
CA LEU A 27 3.76 5.45 15.06
C LEU A 27 5.23 5.12 14.76
N GLU A 28 5.58 3.85 14.83
CA GLU A 28 6.92 3.43 14.45
C GLU A 28 7.01 3.37 12.92
N ILE A 29 8.02 4.02 12.38
CA ILE A 29 8.21 4.07 10.94
C ILE A 29 8.91 2.80 10.49
N LEU A 30 8.23 2.01 9.69
CA LEU A 30 8.77 0.75 9.18
C LEU A 30 9.50 0.94 7.86
N VAL A 31 9.01 1.86 7.02
CA VAL A 31 9.60 2.16 5.72
C VAL A 31 9.48 3.66 5.52
N SER A 32 10.55 4.28 5.03
CA SER A 32 10.53 5.68 4.63
C SER A 32 11.60 5.84 3.56
N LYS A 33 11.16 5.89 2.30
CA LYS A 33 12.12 6.00 1.19
C LYS A 33 11.39 6.31 -0.11
N ILE A 34 12.19 6.66 -1.12
CA ILE A 34 11.69 6.79 -2.47
C ILE A 34 11.85 5.44 -3.17
N ILE A 35 10.75 4.90 -3.69
CA ILE A 35 10.82 3.72 -4.54
C ILE A 35 10.84 4.18 -5.98
N LYS A 36 11.75 3.60 -6.75
CA LYS A 36 11.95 3.99 -8.13
C LYS A 36 10.99 3.25 -9.04
N LYS A 37 10.67 3.88 -10.16
CA LYS A 37 9.87 3.24 -11.19
C LYS A 37 10.37 1.82 -11.46
N ASP A 38 9.44 0.88 -11.58
CA ASP A 38 9.68 -0.53 -11.86
C ASP A 38 10.28 -1.31 -10.68
N SER A 39 10.36 -0.69 -9.52
CA SER A 39 10.78 -1.37 -8.29
C SER A 39 9.56 -1.71 -7.45
N GLN A 40 9.75 -2.62 -6.50
CA GLN A 40 8.68 -2.97 -5.58
C GLN A 40 9.26 -3.30 -4.22
N ILE A 41 8.44 -3.17 -3.19
CA ILE A 41 8.80 -3.59 -1.85
C ILE A 41 7.72 -4.53 -1.33
N ASN A 42 8.15 -5.49 -0.51
CA ASN A 42 7.25 -6.44 0.12
C ASN A 42 7.28 -6.21 1.61
N LEU A 43 6.11 -6.25 2.22
CA LEU A 43 5.96 -6.03 3.65
C LEU A 43 5.09 -7.13 4.24
N PRO A 44 5.34 -7.55 5.48
CA PRO A 44 4.38 -8.40 6.16
C PRO A 44 3.06 -7.64 6.33
N TYR A 45 1.97 -8.34 6.09
CA TYR A 45 0.66 -7.70 6.24
C TYR A 45 0.32 -7.56 7.71
N LYS A 46 -0.10 -6.36 8.10
CA LYS A 46 -0.64 -6.08 9.43
C LYS A 46 -1.81 -5.13 9.26
N LYS A 47 -2.82 -5.28 10.10
CA LYS A 47 -4.01 -4.46 9.99
C LYS A 47 -3.78 -2.99 10.30
N ASP A 48 -2.74 -2.70 11.05
CA ASP A 48 -2.54 -1.35 11.60
C ASP A 48 -1.58 -0.49 10.80
N LEU A 49 -1.18 -0.97 9.62
CA LEU A 49 -0.24 -0.21 8.81
C LEU A 49 -0.91 1.00 8.17
N ILE A 50 -0.19 2.10 8.19
CA ILE A 50 -0.64 3.37 7.61
C ILE A 50 0.37 3.81 6.58
N LEU A 51 -0.11 4.15 5.39
CA LEU A 51 0.73 4.59 4.27
C LEU A 51 0.59 6.09 4.06
N VAL A 52 1.73 6.73 3.83
CA VAL A 52 1.80 8.09 3.29
C VAL A 52 2.60 7.99 2.00
N THR A 53 2.13 8.65 0.96
CA THR A 53 2.84 8.65 -0.31
C THR A 53 2.84 10.04 -0.93
N GLY A 54 3.95 10.38 -1.58
CA GLY A 54 4.07 11.63 -2.31
C GLY A 54 3.57 11.55 -3.74
N ASN A 55 3.15 10.36 -4.19
CA ASN A 55 2.65 10.19 -5.57
C ASN A 55 1.69 9.01 -5.59
N ALA A 56 0.45 9.26 -5.19
CA ALA A 56 -0.54 8.19 -5.07
C ALA A 56 -0.83 7.52 -6.41
N GLY A 57 -0.78 8.28 -7.50
CA GLY A 57 -0.99 7.71 -8.82
C GLY A 57 0.21 6.96 -9.37
N GLY A 58 1.34 6.96 -8.65
CA GLY A 58 2.56 6.29 -9.09
C GLY A 58 2.80 4.97 -8.42
N ILE A 59 1.88 4.49 -7.59
CA ILE A 59 2.06 3.22 -6.89
C ILE A 59 0.85 2.33 -7.07
N ILE A 60 1.11 1.03 -7.02
CA ILE A 60 0.09 -0.01 -7.09
C ILE A 60 0.30 -0.90 -5.88
N ILE A 61 -0.78 -1.22 -5.17
CA ILE A 61 -0.71 -2.10 -4.01
C ILE A 61 -1.29 -3.45 -4.40
N HIS A 62 -0.51 -4.49 -4.16
CA HIS A 62 -0.94 -5.87 -4.36
C HIS A 62 -1.14 -6.50 -3.00
N ILE A 63 -2.34 -6.94 -2.71
CA ILE A 63 -2.66 -7.56 -1.44
C ILE A 63 -3.61 -8.73 -1.69
N ASP A 64 -3.25 -9.89 -1.19
CA ASP A 64 -4.02 -11.09 -1.42
C ASP A 64 -4.08 -11.33 -2.94
N ASN A 65 -5.21 -11.48 -3.53
CA ASN A 65 -5.34 -11.60 -4.98
C ASN A 65 -5.89 -10.32 -5.59
N LYS A 66 -5.74 -9.21 -4.88
CA LYS A 66 -6.33 -7.95 -5.30
C LYS A 66 -5.25 -6.95 -5.69
N VAL A 67 -5.57 -6.13 -6.66
CA VAL A 67 -4.68 -5.08 -7.13
C VAL A 67 -5.39 -3.75 -6.94
N ILE A 68 -4.75 -2.86 -6.19
CA ILE A 68 -5.29 -1.54 -5.94
C ILE A 68 -4.41 -0.54 -6.69
N ASN A 69 -4.92 -0.04 -7.80
CA ASN A 69 -4.19 0.88 -8.65
C ASN A 69 -4.90 2.22 -8.81
N ASN A 70 -5.76 2.54 -7.86
CA ASN A 70 -6.60 3.72 -7.96
C ASN A 70 -6.55 4.51 -6.65
N LEU A 71 -5.35 4.66 -6.09
CA LEU A 71 -5.19 5.37 -4.82
C LEU A 71 -5.35 6.87 -4.97
N GLY A 72 -5.01 7.41 -6.12
CA GLY A 72 -5.13 8.83 -6.36
C GLY A 72 -4.56 9.21 -7.71
N ALA A 73 -4.48 10.48 -7.96
CA ALA A 73 -3.95 11.01 -9.21
C ALA A 73 -2.43 11.02 -9.19
N SER A 74 -1.85 11.08 -10.39
CA SER A 74 -0.40 11.22 -10.52
C SER A 74 0.05 12.51 -9.83
N GLY A 75 1.05 12.39 -8.98
CA GLY A 75 1.59 13.51 -8.22
C GLY A 75 0.80 13.88 -6.98
N GLU A 76 -0.29 13.19 -6.71
CA GLU A 76 -1.13 13.52 -5.56
C GLU A 76 -0.52 12.97 -4.28
N VAL A 77 -0.40 13.82 -3.26
CA VAL A 77 0.05 13.40 -1.93
C VAL A 77 -1.16 12.86 -1.16
N LYS A 78 -1.04 11.65 -0.67
CA LYS A 78 -2.06 11.03 0.17
C LYS A 78 -1.46 10.62 1.50
N ARG A 79 -2.19 10.92 2.57
CA ARG A 79 -1.76 10.61 3.92
C ARG A 79 -2.79 9.75 4.61
N ASN A 80 -2.32 9.00 5.61
CA ASN A 80 -3.20 8.21 6.48
C ASN A 80 -4.03 7.18 5.72
N ILE A 81 -3.43 6.56 4.70
CA ILE A 81 -4.09 5.48 3.99
C ILE A 81 -3.90 4.21 4.80
N SER A 82 -5.00 3.71 5.36
CA SER A 82 -4.93 2.44 6.09
C SER A 82 -4.69 1.30 5.10
N LEU A 83 -3.67 0.49 5.37
CA LEU A 83 -3.36 -0.67 4.53
C LEU A 83 -4.16 -1.90 4.93
N ASN A 84 -5.16 -1.71 5.77
CA ASN A 84 -6.12 -2.75 6.08
C ASN A 84 -6.89 -3.15 4.82
N LEU A 85 -7.06 -4.44 4.60
CA LEU A 85 -7.73 -4.93 3.40
C LEU A 85 -9.12 -4.32 3.23
N GLU A 86 -9.87 -4.20 4.32
CA GLU A 86 -11.20 -3.63 4.26
C GLU A 86 -11.21 -2.20 3.74
N ASN A 87 -10.18 -1.43 4.09
CA ASN A 87 -10.06 -0.07 3.59
C ASN A 87 -9.61 -0.06 2.13
N LEU A 88 -8.66 -0.93 1.79
CA LEU A 88 -8.11 -0.94 0.43
C LEU A 88 -9.15 -1.38 -0.60
N ILE A 89 -10.07 -2.23 -0.22
CA ILE A 89 -11.13 -2.67 -1.12
C ILE A 89 -11.94 -1.49 -1.65
N LYS A 90 -12.05 -0.43 -0.85
CA LYS A 90 -12.81 0.74 -1.26
C LYS A 90 -12.21 1.46 -2.47
N PHE A 91 -10.94 1.24 -2.74
CA PHE A 91 -10.26 1.83 -3.90
C PHE A 91 -10.40 0.99 -5.16
N ILE A 92 -10.93 -0.22 -5.04
CA ILE A 92 -11.13 -1.07 -6.21
C ILE A 92 -12.36 -0.58 -6.93
N ASP A 93 -12.19 -0.19 -8.16
CA ASP A 93 -13.27 0.31 -8.98
C ASP A 93 -13.98 -0.87 -9.63
N GLU A 94 -15.27 -0.91 -9.50
CA GLU A 94 -16.04 -2.01 -10.04
C GLU A 94 -16.72 -1.66 -11.34
#